data_7e8e93fb8c59a3f340b34e4fad9d1318
#
_entry.id   7e8e93fb8c59a3f340b34e4fad9d1318
#
_cell.length_a   1.000
_cell.length_b   1.000
_cell.length_c   1.000
_cell.angle_alpha   90.00
_cell.angle_beta   90.00
_cell.angle_gamma   90.00
#
_symmetry.space_group_name_H-M   'P 1'
#
loop_
_entity.id
_entity.type
_entity.pdbx_description
1 polymer ?
#
loop_
_entity_poly.entity_id
_entity_poly.type
_entity_poly.pdbx_seq_one_letter_code
_entity_poly.pdbx_strand_id
1 'polypeptide(L)'
;MAFLLDGQPLAVDTPFKTPDGTQYPANWLRLSTAEEKEAIGITEVPDPTPYDQRFYWGPNLPKDHGQLVEQWTAQTRTTANSLLSPTDWIIIREADNGKAADPVLKTWREEIRLAAGSKVYEIGQTADTDALAAYITGADYPAWPVDPYAPVPVVEDEEAE
;
A
#
# COMPACT_ATOMS: atom_id res chain seq x y z
N MET A 1 20.10 9.88 5.71
CA MET A 1 20.59 10.71 6.83
C MET A 1 19.80 12.00 6.83
N ALA A 2 19.15 12.30 7.95
CA ALA A 2 18.43 13.54 8.16
C ALA A 2 19.27 14.50 9.00
N PHE A 3 19.12 15.81 8.78
CA PHE A 3 19.84 16.85 9.50
C PHE A 3 18.87 17.64 10.37
N LEU A 4 19.26 17.92 11.61
CA LEU A 4 18.51 18.73 12.55
C LEU A 4 19.35 19.94 12.98
N LEU A 5 18.76 21.14 12.96
CA LEU A 5 19.31 22.35 13.58
C LEU A 5 18.42 22.72 14.76
N ASP A 6 18.97 22.77 15.96
CA ASP A 6 18.21 23.01 17.21
C ASP A 6 16.96 22.12 17.34
N GLY A 7 17.05 20.84 16.89
CA GLY A 7 15.94 19.89 16.94
C GLY A 7 14.91 20.06 15.82
N GLN A 8 15.07 21.03 14.91
CA GLN A 8 14.20 21.23 13.75
C GLN A 8 14.80 20.59 12.51
N PRO A 9 13.99 19.86 11.70
CA PRO A 9 14.49 19.21 10.51
C PRO A 9 14.90 20.23 9.45
N LEU A 10 16.10 20.02 8.88
CA LEU A 10 16.60 20.76 7.73
C LEU A 10 16.44 19.93 6.44
N ALA A 11 15.87 20.56 5.43
CA ALA A 11 15.76 19.96 4.11
C ALA A 11 17.12 20.06 3.38
N VAL A 12 17.57 18.95 2.81
CA VAL A 12 18.74 18.91 1.93
C VAL A 12 18.46 19.72 0.67
N ASP A 13 19.48 20.37 0.13
CA ASP A 13 19.38 21.22 -1.07
C ASP A 13 18.45 22.43 -0.93
N THR A 14 18.24 22.89 0.30
CA THR A 14 17.50 24.11 0.59
C THR A 14 18.38 25.07 1.40
N PRO A 15 18.45 26.36 1.05
CA PRO A 15 19.19 27.35 1.84
C PRO A 15 18.53 27.48 3.22
N PHE A 16 19.36 27.60 4.27
CA PHE A 16 18.88 27.75 5.62
C PHE A 16 19.62 28.86 6.36
N LYS A 17 19.09 29.23 7.51
CA LYS A 17 19.67 30.27 8.38
C LYS A 17 19.81 29.73 9.80
N THR A 18 20.97 29.95 10.39
CA THR A 18 21.23 29.63 11.81
C THR A 18 20.67 30.69 12.74
N PRO A 19 20.45 30.39 14.03
CA PRO A 19 19.90 31.35 15.02
C PRO A 19 20.72 32.63 15.17
N ASP A 20 22.02 32.57 14.92
CA ASP A 20 22.93 33.73 14.93
C ASP A 20 22.76 34.65 13.71
N GLY A 21 21.96 34.25 12.75
CA GLY A 21 21.64 35.04 11.56
C GLY A 21 22.48 34.71 10.32
N THR A 22 23.41 33.77 10.40
CA THR A 22 24.24 33.35 9.27
C THR A 22 23.44 32.55 8.26
N GLN A 23 23.52 32.91 6.97
CA GLN A 23 22.85 32.22 5.88
C GLN A 23 23.79 31.23 5.18
N TYR A 24 23.28 30.03 4.95
CA TYR A 24 24.00 28.96 4.25
C TYR A 24 23.33 28.60 2.92
N PRO A 25 24.10 28.38 1.85
CA PRO A 25 23.53 28.03 0.55
C PRO A 25 22.95 26.62 0.55
N ALA A 26 22.08 26.34 -0.41
CA ALA A 26 21.35 25.07 -0.55
C ALA A 26 22.25 23.82 -0.55
N ASN A 27 23.41 23.90 -1.17
CA ASN A 27 24.36 22.79 -1.31
C ASN A 27 25.29 22.60 -0.08
N TRP A 28 25.22 23.49 0.92
CA TRP A 28 26.17 23.48 2.05
C TRP A 28 26.10 22.16 2.84
N LEU A 29 24.90 21.67 3.15
CA LEU A 29 24.70 20.41 3.89
C LEU A 29 25.35 19.19 3.20
N ARG A 30 25.44 19.23 1.86
CA ARG A 30 26.04 18.16 1.08
C ARG A 30 27.55 18.24 1.01
N LEU A 31 28.11 19.44 0.99
CA LEU A 31 29.52 19.69 0.78
C LEU A 31 30.33 19.82 2.07
N SER A 32 29.68 20.15 3.18
CA SER A 32 30.33 20.33 4.49
C SER A 32 30.65 18.99 5.17
N THR A 33 31.72 19.00 5.95
CA THR A 33 32.09 17.85 6.79
C THR A 33 31.17 17.70 8.01
N ALA A 34 31.22 16.55 8.68
CA ALA A 34 30.47 16.32 9.91
C ALA A 34 30.86 17.32 11.02
N GLU A 35 32.16 17.63 11.13
CA GLU A 35 32.73 18.57 12.08
C GLU A 35 32.21 20.01 11.84
N GLU A 36 32.14 20.44 10.58
CA GLU A 36 31.60 21.76 10.21
C GLU A 36 30.11 21.87 10.51
N LYS A 37 29.34 20.81 10.32
CA LYS A 37 27.91 20.74 10.66
C LYS A 37 27.71 20.84 12.17
N GLU A 38 28.46 20.06 12.94
CA GLU A 38 28.39 20.05 14.39
C GLU A 38 28.78 21.42 14.98
N ALA A 39 29.77 22.12 14.40
CA ALA A 39 30.23 23.43 14.82
C ALA A 39 29.14 24.52 14.78
N ILE A 40 28.11 24.36 13.94
CA ILE A 40 26.97 25.29 13.84
C ILE A 40 25.67 24.71 14.43
N GLY A 41 25.78 23.62 15.24
CA GLY A 41 24.66 23.01 15.94
C GLY A 41 23.79 22.08 15.09
N ILE A 42 24.27 21.65 13.94
CA ILE A 42 23.58 20.64 13.12
C ILE A 42 23.94 19.24 13.62
N THR A 43 22.93 18.47 13.95
CA THR A 43 23.06 17.06 14.33
C THR A 43 22.62 16.19 13.15
N GLU A 44 23.45 15.22 12.81
CA GLU A 44 23.12 14.21 11.80
C GLU A 44 22.45 13.03 12.49
N VAL A 45 21.23 12.70 12.06
CA VAL A 45 20.46 11.58 12.61
C VAL A 45 20.17 10.57 11.49
N PRO A 46 20.08 9.27 11.82
CA PRO A 46 19.64 8.28 10.84
C PRO A 46 18.28 8.66 10.28
N ASP A 47 18.06 8.35 9.01
CA ASP A 47 16.72 8.50 8.44
C ASP A 47 15.73 7.67 9.27
N PRO A 48 14.52 8.17 9.50
CA PRO A 48 13.50 7.41 10.20
C PRO A 48 13.28 6.08 9.48
N THR A 49 13.25 4.99 10.23
CA THR A 49 12.99 3.66 9.68
C THR A 49 11.65 3.67 8.96
N PRO A 50 11.60 3.33 7.67
CA PRO A 50 10.35 3.29 6.94
C PRO A 50 9.40 2.24 7.56
N TYR A 51 8.13 2.59 7.65
CA TYR A 51 7.09 1.70 8.14
C TYR A 51 5.84 1.81 7.27
N ASP A 52 5.05 0.74 7.22
CA ASP A 52 3.79 0.73 6.48
C ASP A 52 2.67 1.32 7.35
N GLN A 53 2.22 2.51 7.00
CA GLN A 53 1.16 3.22 7.72
C GLN A 53 -0.19 2.50 7.74
N ARG A 54 -0.39 1.49 6.92
CA ARG A 54 -1.60 0.65 6.96
C ARG A 54 -1.66 -0.19 8.22
N PHE A 55 -0.50 -0.64 8.75
CA PHE A 55 -0.38 -1.57 9.87
C PHE A 55 0.25 -0.94 11.12
N TYR A 56 0.99 0.17 10.98
CA TYR A 56 1.77 0.76 12.06
C TYR A 56 1.45 2.25 12.23
N TRP A 57 1.55 2.75 13.46
CA TRP A 57 1.52 4.18 13.78
C TRP A 57 2.89 4.85 13.68
N GLY A 58 3.96 4.06 13.75
CA GLY A 58 5.35 4.48 13.70
C GLY A 58 6.27 3.26 13.63
N PRO A 59 7.60 3.45 13.54
CA PRO A 59 8.54 2.33 13.56
C PRO A 59 8.33 1.48 14.82
N ASN A 60 8.10 0.19 14.65
CA ASN A 60 7.83 -0.78 15.73
C ASN A 60 6.62 -0.43 16.64
N LEU A 61 5.67 0.37 16.14
CA LEU A 61 4.44 0.70 16.86
C LEU A 61 3.22 0.15 16.11
N PRO A 62 2.86 -1.12 16.29
CA PRO A 62 1.76 -1.75 15.57
C PRO A 62 0.40 -1.16 15.98
N LYS A 63 -0.52 -1.12 15.02
CA LYS A 63 -1.93 -0.86 15.28
C LYS A 63 -2.59 -2.07 15.93
N ASP A 64 -3.78 -1.87 16.47
CA ASP A 64 -4.58 -2.94 17.06
C ASP A 64 -4.87 -4.03 16.03
N HIS A 65 -4.45 -5.26 16.31
CA HIS A 65 -4.59 -6.40 15.42
C HIS A 65 -6.07 -6.74 15.15
N GLY A 66 -6.90 -6.74 16.19
CA GLY A 66 -8.32 -7.08 16.05
C GLY A 66 -9.04 -6.10 15.12
N GLN A 67 -8.80 -4.80 15.28
CA GLN A 67 -9.36 -3.76 14.41
C GLN A 67 -8.86 -3.91 12.96
N LEU A 68 -7.60 -4.24 12.76
CA LEU A 68 -7.05 -4.46 11.42
C LEU A 68 -7.66 -5.71 10.76
N VAL A 69 -7.86 -6.80 11.49
CA VAL A 69 -8.53 -8.01 10.98
C VAL A 69 -9.95 -7.68 10.52
N GLU A 70 -10.71 -6.93 11.32
CA GLU A 70 -12.06 -6.49 10.94
C GLU A 70 -12.04 -5.60 9.70
N GLN A 71 -11.12 -4.62 9.66
CA GLN A 71 -10.98 -3.70 8.53
C GLN A 71 -10.63 -4.43 7.24
N TRP A 72 -9.62 -5.30 7.25
CA TRP A 72 -9.18 -6.04 6.07
C TRP A 72 -10.20 -7.07 5.61
N THR A 73 -10.92 -7.69 6.54
CA THR A 73 -12.06 -8.57 6.23
C THR A 73 -13.18 -7.80 5.53
N ALA A 74 -13.57 -6.64 6.07
CA ALA A 74 -14.59 -5.80 5.47
C ALA A 74 -14.17 -5.30 4.09
N GLN A 75 -12.93 -4.87 3.92
CA GLN A 75 -12.38 -4.44 2.63
C GLN A 75 -12.37 -5.58 1.61
N THR A 76 -11.97 -6.79 1.99
CA THR A 76 -11.99 -7.98 1.13
C THR A 76 -13.40 -8.28 0.63
N ARG A 77 -14.41 -8.23 1.51
CA ARG A 77 -15.81 -8.42 1.14
C ARG A 77 -16.33 -7.32 0.22
N THR A 78 -15.97 -6.07 0.50
CA THR A 78 -16.35 -4.93 -0.34
C THR A 78 -15.77 -5.05 -1.74
N THR A 79 -14.49 -5.46 -1.85
CA THR A 79 -13.84 -5.69 -3.15
C THR A 79 -14.54 -6.83 -3.92
N ALA A 80 -14.82 -7.96 -3.27
CA ALA A 80 -15.54 -9.06 -3.90
C ALA A 80 -16.93 -8.61 -4.41
N ASN A 81 -17.67 -7.87 -3.61
CA ASN A 81 -18.98 -7.34 -4.00
C ASN A 81 -18.88 -6.37 -5.19
N SER A 82 -17.88 -5.50 -5.22
CA SER A 82 -17.68 -4.58 -6.35
C SER A 82 -17.30 -5.30 -7.65
N LEU A 83 -16.61 -6.43 -7.57
CA LEU A 83 -16.32 -7.28 -8.72
C LEU A 83 -17.56 -8.04 -9.22
N LEU A 84 -18.42 -8.50 -8.32
CA LEU A 84 -19.60 -9.31 -8.66
C LEU A 84 -20.79 -8.47 -9.14
N SER A 85 -21.01 -7.28 -8.54
CA SER A 85 -22.22 -6.49 -8.74
C SER A 85 -22.51 -6.08 -10.20
N PRO A 86 -21.51 -5.74 -11.05
CA PRO A 86 -21.78 -5.40 -12.46
C PRO A 86 -22.43 -6.52 -13.27
N THR A 87 -22.29 -7.77 -12.81
CA THR A 87 -22.81 -8.96 -13.50
C THR A 87 -24.00 -9.62 -12.78
N ASP A 88 -24.46 -9.10 -11.66
CA ASP A 88 -25.58 -9.66 -10.90
C ASP A 88 -26.86 -9.70 -11.70
N TRP A 89 -27.13 -8.69 -12.52
CA TRP A 89 -28.30 -8.64 -13.39
C TRP A 89 -28.38 -9.82 -14.37
N ILE A 90 -27.24 -10.36 -14.79
CA ILE A 90 -27.17 -11.50 -15.71
C ILE A 90 -27.71 -12.76 -15.02
N ILE A 91 -27.33 -12.96 -13.76
CA ILE A 91 -27.77 -14.09 -12.95
C ILE A 91 -29.26 -13.95 -12.57
N ILE A 92 -29.67 -12.73 -12.23
CA ILE A 92 -31.08 -12.43 -11.98
C ILE A 92 -31.93 -12.71 -13.22
N ARG A 93 -31.47 -12.27 -14.40
CA ARG A 93 -32.16 -12.52 -15.67
C ARG A 93 -32.28 -14.02 -15.97
N GLU A 94 -31.24 -14.82 -15.70
CA GLU A 94 -31.31 -16.27 -15.86
C GLU A 94 -32.39 -16.88 -14.97
N ALA A 95 -32.47 -16.43 -13.72
CA ALA A 95 -33.49 -16.89 -12.77
C ALA A 95 -34.90 -16.43 -13.15
N ASP A 96 -35.06 -15.22 -13.70
CA ASP A 96 -36.35 -14.61 -14.03
C ASP A 96 -36.95 -15.17 -15.33
N ASN A 97 -36.19 -15.32 -16.39
CA ASN A 97 -36.71 -15.67 -17.71
C ASN A 97 -35.99 -16.84 -18.39
N GLY A 98 -35.09 -17.53 -17.69
CA GLY A 98 -34.38 -18.72 -18.20
C GLY A 98 -33.31 -18.46 -19.25
N LYS A 99 -32.96 -17.16 -19.51
CA LYS A 99 -31.87 -16.83 -20.40
C LYS A 99 -30.53 -17.14 -19.75
N ALA A 100 -29.93 -18.27 -20.12
CA ALA A 100 -28.70 -18.77 -19.52
C ALA A 100 -27.58 -17.73 -19.48
N ALA A 101 -26.91 -17.62 -18.34
CA ALA A 101 -25.66 -16.88 -18.21
C ALA A 101 -24.51 -17.71 -18.81
N ASP A 102 -23.50 -17.00 -19.32
CA ASP A 102 -22.29 -17.62 -19.85
C ASP A 102 -21.62 -18.49 -18.77
N PRO A 103 -21.27 -19.75 -19.04
CA PRO A 103 -20.54 -20.62 -18.12
C PRO A 103 -19.20 -20.01 -17.65
N VAL A 104 -18.49 -19.30 -18.51
CA VAL A 104 -17.22 -18.61 -18.17
C VAL A 104 -17.47 -17.55 -17.09
N LEU A 105 -18.54 -16.76 -17.25
CA LEU A 105 -18.94 -15.78 -16.24
C LEU A 105 -19.27 -16.45 -14.88
N LYS A 106 -20.00 -17.55 -14.91
CA LYS A 106 -20.36 -18.28 -13.67
C LYS A 106 -19.13 -18.79 -12.95
N THR A 107 -18.17 -19.38 -13.70
CA THR A 107 -16.91 -19.88 -13.15
C THR A 107 -16.11 -18.74 -12.52
N TRP A 108 -15.92 -17.63 -13.23
CA TRP A 108 -15.22 -16.47 -12.71
C TRP A 108 -15.86 -15.90 -11.43
N ARG A 109 -17.19 -15.83 -11.40
CA ARG A 109 -17.93 -15.37 -10.19
C ARG A 109 -17.73 -16.33 -9.00
N GLU A 110 -17.63 -17.63 -9.26
CA GLU A 110 -17.31 -18.62 -8.22
C GLU A 110 -15.89 -18.45 -7.70
N GLU A 111 -14.92 -18.26 -8.60
CA GLU A 111 -13.51 -17.99 -8.26
C GLU A 111 -13.38 -16.72 -7.39
N ILE A 112 -14.12 -15.64 -7.68
CA ILE A 112 -14.16 -14.44 -6.83
C ILE A 112 -14.64 -14.77 -5.41
N ARG A 113 -15.71 -15.58 -5.25
CA ARG A 113 -16.22 -15.96 -3.94
C ARG A 113 -15.25 -16.85 -3.18
N LEU A 114 -14.60 -17.79 -3.85
CA LEU A 114 -13.58 -18.66 -3.27
C LEU A 114 -12.36 -17.83 -2.84
N ALA A 115 -11.87 -16.94 -3.67
CA ALA A 115 -10.75 -16.05 -3.35
C ALA A 115 -11.08 -15.15 -2.15
N ALA A 116 -12.28 -14.59 -2.09
CA ALA A 116 -12.73 -13.79 -0.95
C ALA A 116 -12.77 -14.61 0.34
N GLY A 117 -13.34 -15.83 0.28
CA GLY A 117 -13.41 -16.75 1.42
C GLY A 117 -12.04 -17.14 1.95
N SER A 118 -11.12 -17.50 1.05
CA SER A 118 -9.73 -17.85 1.39
C SER A 118 -9.01 -16.66 2.04
N LYS A 119 -9.08 -15.48 1.45
CA LYS A 119 -8.47 -14.26 2.00
C LYS A 119 -9.00 -13.93 3.41
N VAL A 120 -10.30 -13.98 3.61
CA VAL A 120 -10.93 -13.71 4.91
C VAL A 120 -10.49 -14.75 5.94
N TYR A 121 -10.40 -16.00 5.55
CA TYR A 121 -9.94 -17.06 6.43
C TYR A 121 -8.48 -16.82 6.86
N GLU A 122 -7.57 -16.60 5.94
CA GLU A 122 -6.15 -16.38 6.24
C GLU A 122 -5.93 -15.11 7.08
N ILE A 123 -6.64 -14.01 6.79
CA ILE A 123 -6.63 -12.79 7.61
C ILE A 123 -7.01 -13.13 9.06
N GLY A 124 -8.05 -13.96 9.25
CA GLY A 124 -8.51 -14.39 10.58
C GLY A 124 -7.55 -15.33 11.30
N GLN A 125 -6.63 -16.00 10.60
CA GLN A 125 -5.63 -16.91 11.19
C GLN A 125 -4.35 -16.19 11.64
N THR A 126 -4.15 -14.92 11.28
CA THR A 126 -2.97 -14.16 11.68
C THR A 126 -2.94 -13.96 13.20
N ALA A 127 -1.77 -14.16 13.81
CA ALA A 127 -1.63 -14.11 15.27
C ALA A 127 -1.49 -12.68 15.80
N ASP A 128 -0.92 -11.78 14.98
CA ASP A 128 -0.60 -10.41 15.35
C ASP A 128 -0.55 -9.50 14.10
N THR A 129 -0.30 -8.22 14.33
CA THR A 129 -0.22 -7.20 13.27
C THR A 129 0.94 -7.47 12.30
N ASP A 130 2.06 -8.00 12.78
CA ASP A 130 3.21 -8.31 11.94
C ASP A 130 2.90 -9.48 10.98
N ALA A 131 2.24 -10.52 11.48
CA ALA A 131 1.77 -11.64 10.65
C ALA A 131 0.73 -11.19 9.61
N LEU A 132 -0.19 -10.31 10.00
CA LEU A 132 -1.18 -9.74 9.08
C LEU A 132 -0.51 -8.89 8.00
N ALA A 133 0.44 -8.03 8.37
CA ALA A 133 1.19 -7.21 7.42
C ALA A 133 1.98 -8.09 6.44
N ALA A 134 2.67 -9.13 6.93
CA ALA A 134 3.41 -10.08 6.11
C ALA A 134 2.51 -10.82 5.11
N TYR A 135 1.32 -11.25 5.54
CA TYR A 135 0.35 -11.89 4.65
C TYR A 135 -0.15 -10.95 3.56
N ILE A 136 -0.63 -9.76 3.93
CA ILE A 136 -1.22 -8.78 2.99
C ILE A 136 -0.20 -8.26 1.96
N THR A 137 1.07 -8.09 2.35
CA THR A 137 2.13 -7.57 1.48
C THR A 137 2.97 -8.66 0.83
N GLY A 138 2.78 -9.90 1.23
CA GLY A 138 3.55 -11.05 0.76
C GLY A 138 3.00 -11.67 -0.53
N ALA A 139 3.75 -12.65 -1.04
CA ALA A 139 3.38 -13.43 -2.22
C ALA A 139 2.18 -14.37 -1.96
N ASP A 140 1.91 -14.68 -0.69
CA ASP A 140 0.81 -15.56 -0.29
C ASP A 140 -0.57 -14.88 -0.34
N TYR A 141 -0.59 -13.53 -0.51
CA TYR A 141 -1.84 -12.80 -0.74
C TYR A 141 -2.19 -12.84 -2.23
N PRO A 142 -3.10 -13.75 -2.67
CA PRO A 142 -3.33 -13.96 -4.08
C PRO A 142 -4.00 -12.75 -4.74
N ALA A 143 -3.68 -12.52 -6.01
CA ALA A 143 -4.43 -11.56 -6.81
C ALA A 143 -5.90 -11.98 -6.95
N TRP A 144 -6.76 -11.02 -7.26
CA TRP A 144 -8.14 -11.33 -7.62
C TRP A 144 -8.20 -11.97 -9.02
N PRO A 145 -9.14 -12.91 -9.26
CA PRO A 145 -9.36 -13.45 -10.60
C PRO A 145 -9.61 -12.35 -11.63
N VAL A 146 -8.94 -12.45 -12.77
CA VAL A 146 -9.07 -11.46 -13.85
C VAL A 146 -10.44 -11.62 -14.51
N ASP A 147 -11.11 -10.48 -14.76
CA ASP A 147 -12.38 -10.45 -15.49
C ASP A 147 -12.15 -11.00 -16.91
N PRO A 148 -12.84 -12.10 -17.30
CA PRO A 148 -12.68 -12.69 -18.61
C PRO A 148 -13.17 -11.79 -19.76
N TYR A 149 -13.90 -10.73 -19.46
CA TYR A 149 -14.42 -9.75 -20.41
C TYR A 149 -13.72 -8.39 -20.31
N ALA A 150 -12.69 -8.28 -19.46
CA ALA A 150 -11.91 -7.06 -19.41
C ALA A 150 -11.21 -6.81 -20.76
N PRO A 151 -11.18 -5.53 -21.22
CA PRO A 151 -10.43 -5.22 -22.43
C PRO A 151 -8.94 -5.57 -22.22
N VAL A 152 -8.41 -6.37 -23.15
CA VAL A 152 -6.98 -6.71 -23.15
C VAL A 152 -6.20 -5.41 -23.35
N PRO A 153 -5.24 -5.05 -22.47
CA PRO A 153 -4.40 -3.90 -22.70
C PRO A 153 -3.68 -4.09 -24.04
N VAL A 154 -3.88 -3.15 -24.96
CA VAL A 154 -3.13 -3.12 -26.21
C VAL A 154 -1.69 -2.78 -25.84
N VAL A 155 -0.80 -3.76 -25.91
CA VAL A 155 0.64 -3.49 -25.86
C VAL A 155 0.94 -2.83 -27.20
N GLU A 156 1.12 -1.51 -27.21
CA GLU A 156 1.74 -0.84 -28.33
C GLU A 156 3.18 -1.35 -28.37
N ASP A 157 3.46 -2.26 -29.32
CA ASP A 157 4.81 -2.61 -29.67
C ASP A 157 5.46 -1.31 -30.18
N GLU A 158 6.33 -0.70 -29.36
CA GLU A 158 7.28 0.30 -29.84
C GLU A 158 8.18 -0.41 -30.88
N GLU A 159 7.77 -0.35 -32.15
CA GLU A 159 8.67 -0.63 -33.25
C GLU A 159 9.82 0.39 -33.16
N ALA A 160 10.96 -0.12 -32.70
CA ALA A 160 12.23 0.58 -32.75
C ALA A 160 12.59 0.84 -34.22
N GLU A 161 12.67 2.11 -34.62
CA GLU A 161 13.47 2.59 -35.75
C GLU A 161 14.90 2.88 -35.29
#